data_bf540095e34aa347e81a860ffbf3c7a6
#
_entry.id   bf540095e34aa347e81a860ffbf3c7a6
#
_cell.length_a   1.000
_cell.length_b   1.000
_cell.length_c   1.000
_cell.angle_alpha   90.00
_cell.angle_beta   90.00
_cell.angle_gamma   90.00
#
_symmetry.space_group_name_H-M   'P 1'
#
loop_
_entity.id
_entity.type
_entity.pdbx_description
1 polymer ?
#
loop_
_entity_poly.entity_id
_entity_poly.type
_entity_poly.pdbx_seq_one_letter_code
_entity_poly.pdbx_strand_id
1 'polypeptide(L)'
;MDYVELNVRVTDPELAEILTAELAELPYESFQTEGEVLKAYIPRERLADCMQQTDDLLARYGIADRRYIAIESQNWNALWEQNFTPVDVDGRILIRAPFHASQPGYELEVVVMPRMAFGSGHHATTCLVASALCDLSLTGKRGLDMGCGTGVLAIVAAKRGAATVDA
;
A
#
# COMPACT_ATOMS: atom_id res chain seq x y z
N MET A 1 -12.20 -6.07 -5.16
CA MET A 1 -13.26 -6.76 -4.42
C MET A 1 -14.01 -5.69 -3.67
N ASP A 2 -15.32 -5.63 -3.84
CA ASP A 2 -16.14 -4.59 -3.20
C ASP A 2 -16.53 -5.06 -1.81
N TYR A 3 -16.47 -4.17 -0.84
CA TYR A 3 -16.84 -4.46 0.54
C TYR A 3 -18.11 -3.72 0.93
N VAL A 4 -18.77 -4.22 1.96
CA VAL A 4 -19.83 -3.52 2.67
C VAL A 4 -19.38 -3.34 4.11
N GLU A 5 -19.48 -2.12 4.60
CA GLU A 5 -19.26 -1.75 5.99
C GLU A 5 -20.60 -1.81 6.72
N LEU A 6 -20.66 -2.63 7.75
CA LEU A 6 -21.74 -2.62 8.73
C LEU A 6 -21.35 -1.66 9.86
N ASN A 7 -22.14 -0.63 10.07
CA ASN A 7 -22.01 0.29 11.20
C ASN A 7 -23.07 -0.03 12.25
N VAL A 8 -22.63 -0.24 13.47
CA VAL A 8 -23.47 -0.52 14.62
C VAL A 8 -23.11 0.43 15.76
N ARG A 9 -24.09 1.15 16.29
CA ARG A 9 -23.85 2.01 17.44
C ARG A 9 -23.87 1.19 18.72
N VAL A 10 -22.74 1.21 19.46
CA VAL A 10 -22.54 0.48 20.71
C VAL A 10 -21.82 1.38 21.69
N THR A 11 -22.52 1.76 22.76
CA THR A 11 -21.98 2.66 23.78
C THR A 11 -21.18 1.94 24.86
N ASP A 12 -21.42 0.64 25.01
CA ASP A 12 -20.75 -0.23 25.97
C ASP A 12 -19.56 -0.93 25.31
N PRO A 13 -18.31 -0.67 25.76
CA PRO A 13 -17.11 -1.29 25.19
C PRO A 13 -17.10 -2.82 25.33
N GLU A 14 -17.63 -3.39 26.43
CA GLU A 14 -17.68 -4.83 26.64
C GLU A 14 -18.63 -5.47 25.61
N LEU A 15 -19.78 -4.84 25.36
CA LEU A 15 -20.71 -5.28 24.33
C LEU A 15 -20.08 -5.19 22.92
N ALA A 16 -19.26 -4.18 22.64
CA ALA A 16 -18.55 -4.06 21.36
C ALA A 16 -17.57 -5.22 21.14
N GLU A 17 -16.87 -5.66 22.19
CA GLU A 17 -15.97 -6.82 22.11
C GLU A 17 -16.75 -8.12 21.88
N ILE A 18 -17.86 -8.32 22.59
CA ILE A 18 -18.73 -9.49 22.41
C ILE A 18 -19.27 -9.54 20.98
N LEU A 19 -19.80 -8.43 20.47
CA LEU A 19 -20.32 -8.35 19.12
C LEU A 19 -19.23 -8.59 18.07
N THR A 20 -18.03 -8.09 18.30
CA THR A 20 -16.88 -8.36 17.43
C THR A 20 -16.59 -9.86 17.36
N ALA A 21 -16.57 -10.55 18.51
CA ALA A 21 -16.33 -11.98 18.55
C ALA A 21 -17.44 -12.77 17.86
N GLU A 22 -18.72 -12.45 18.11
CA GLU A 22 -19.84 -13.16 17.48
C GLU A 22 -19.96 -12.85 15.97
N LEU A 23 -19.69 -11.63 15.54
CA LEU A 23 -19.67 -11.28 14.11
C LEU A 23 -18.49 -11.94 13.38
N ALA A 24 -17.37 -12.21 14.07
CA ALA A 24 -16.23 -12.92 13.48
C ALA A 24 -16.54 -14.41 13.16
N GLU A 25 -17.59 -14.99 13.74
CA GLU A 25 -18.09 -16.32 13.34
C GLU A 25 -18.87 -16.29 11.99
N LEU A 26 -19.26 -15.09 11.54
CA LEU A 26 -19.86 -14.84 10.24
C LEU A 26 -18.76 -14.40 9.24
N PRO A 27 -19.06 -14.29 7.92
CA PRO A 27 -18.06 -13.93 6.90
C PRO A 27 -17.51 -12.50 6.96
N TYR A 28 -17.51 -11.83 8.11
CA TYR A 28 -16.84 -10.55 8.29
C TYR A 28 -15.35 -10.75 8.47
N GLU A 29 -14.53 -9.96 7.78
CA GLU A 29 -13.07 -10.17 7.67
C GLU A 29 -12.26 -9.20 8.53
N SER A 30 -12.82 -8.03 8.84
CA SER A 30 -12.14 -7.04 9.68
C SER A 30 -13.11 -6.19 10.47
N PHE A 31 -12.61 -5.63 11.58
CA PHE A 31 -13.39 -4.88 12.55
C PHE A 31 -12.61 -3.63 12.97
N GLN A 32 -13.35 -2.56 13.23
CA GLN A 32 -12.80 -1.32 13.75
C GLN A 32 -13.81 -0.66 14.69
N THR A 33 -13.35 -0.12 15.81
CA THR A 33 -14.19 0.67 16.71
C THR A 33 -13.76 2.14 16.64
N GLU A 34 -14.69 3.01 16.29
CA GLU A 34 -14.49 4.46 16.26
C GLU A 34 -15.49 5.14 17.22
N GLY A 35 -15.01 5.53 18.39
CA GLY A 35 -15.88 6.06 19.45
C GLY A 35 -16.95 5.05 19.86
N GLU A 36 -18.21 5.37 19.65
CA GLU A 36 -19.36 4.50 19.96
C GLU A 36 -19.84 3.66 18.76
N VAL A 37 -19.07 3.60 17.68
CA VAL A 37 -19.47 2.87 16.47
C VAL A 37 -18.53 1.69 16.24
N LEU A 38 -19.09 0.48 16.26
CA LEU A 38 -18.45 -0.72 15.77
C LEU A 38 -18.69 -0.84 14.26
N LYS A 39 -17.60 -0.94 13.52
CA LYS A 39 -17.59 -1.17 12.07
C LYS A 39 -17.12 -2.58 11.78
N ALA A 40 -17.85 -3.31 10.97
CA ALA A 40 -17.46 -4.64 10.51
C ALA A 40 -17.51 -4.69 8.98
N TYR A 41 -16.51 -5.32 8.37
CA TYR A 41 -16.32 -5.32 6.92
C TYR A 41 -16.52 -6.72 6.35
N ILE A 42 -17.37 -6.80 5.33
CA ILE A 42 -17.72 -8.06 4.66
C ILE A 42 -17.59 -7.92 3.14
N PRO A 43 -17.07 -8.91 2.40
CA PRO A 43 -17.16 -8.92 0.94
C PRO A 43 -18.62 -8.82 0.49
N ARG A 44 -18.90 -7.93 -0.46
CA ARG A 44 -20.26 -7.63 -0.94
C ARG A 44 -21.03 -8.88 -1.38
N GLU A 45 -20.32 -9.82 -2.00
CA GLU A 45 -20.87 -11.09 -2.48
C GLU A 45 -21.33 -12.02 -1.35
N ARG A 46 -20.71 -11.88 -0.14
CA ARG A 46 -21.02 -12.72 1.03
C ARG A 46 -22.12 -12.14 1.93
N LEU A 47 -22.48 -10.86 1.74
CA LEU A 47 -23.44 -10.18 2.61
C LEU A 47 -24.82 -10.86 2.59
N ALA A 48 -25.31 -11.23 1.40
CA ALA A 48 -26.64 -11.84 1.25
C ALA A 48 -26.74 -13.16 2.03
N ASP A 49 -25.66 -13.92 2.17
CA ASP A 49 -25.62 -15.22 2.82
C ASP A 49 -25.77 -15.12 4.35
N CYS A 50 -25.37 -13.99 4.95
CA CYS A 50 -25.33 -13.84 6.41
C CYS A 50 -26.14 -12.65 6.94
N MET A 51 -26.78 -11.86 6.08
CA MET A 51 -27.52 -10.66 6.51
C MET A 51 -28.58 -11.00 7.57
N GLN A 52 -29.37 -12.05 7.38
CA GLN A 52 -30.37 -12.45 8.34
C GLN A 52 -29.76 -12.87 9.67
N GLN A 53 -28.67 -13.62 9.62
CA GLN A 53 -27.94 -14.06 10.84
C GLN A 53 -27.36 -12.86 11.60
N THR A 54 -26.82 -11.87 10.88
CA THR A 54 -26.33 -10.62 11.45
C THR A 54 -27.48 -9.84 12.12
N ASP A 55 -28.61 -9.72 11.46
CA ASP A 55 -29.77 -9.02 11.97
C ASP A 55 -30.33 -9.70 13.23
N ASP A 56 -30.43 -11.03 13.23
CA ASP A 56 -30.89 -11.81 14.39
C ASP A 56 -29.91 -11.70 15.56
N LEU A 57 -28.61 -11.67 15.27
CA LEU A 57 -27.56 -11.45 16.27
C LEU A 57 -27.70 -10.08 16.93
N LEU A 58 -27.78 -9.01 16.15
CA LEU A 58 -27.92 -7.66 16.67
C LEU A 58 -29.22 -7.48 17.46
N ALA A 59 -30.31 -8.11 17.02
CA ALA A 59 -31.59 -8.08 17.71
C ALA A 59 -31.54 -8.75 19.10
N ARG A 60 -30.74 -9.82 19.29
CA ARG A 60 -30.53 -10.46 20.60
C ARG A 60 -29.94 -9.48 21.63
N TYR A 61 -29.15 -8.54 21.20
CA TYR A 61 -28.54 -7.51 22.05
C TYR A 61 -29.34 -6.20 22.07
N GLY A 62 -30.55 -6.20 21.50
CA GLY A 62 -31.43 -5.03 21.46
C GLY A 62 -30.95 -3.90 20.54
N ILE A 63 -30.08 -4.21 19.62
CA ILE A 63 -29.52 -3.21 18.67
C ILE A 63 -30.38 -3.16 17.43
N ALA A 64 -31.08 -2.04 17.26
CA ALA A 64 -31.92 -1.76 16.08
C ALA A 64 -31.26 -0.81 15.09
N ASP A 65 -30.37 0.08 15.56
CA ASP A 65 -29.69 1.08 14.70
C ASP A 65 -28.43 0.44 14.08
N ARG A 66 -28.58 0.04 12.84
CA ARG A 66 -27.51 -0.49 12.00
C ARG A 66 -27.57 0.08 10.60
N ARG A 67 -26.43 0.23 9.96
CA ARG A 67 -26.32 0.73 8.57
C ARG A 67 -25.35 -0.13 7.80
N TYR A 68 -25.74 -0.52 6.59
CA TYR A 68 -24.86 -1.14 5.61
C TYR A 68 -24.46 -0.11 4.57
N ILE A 69 -23.17 0.15 4.47
CA ILE A 69 -22.59 1.15 3.56
C ILE A 69 -21.75 0.41 2.53
N ALA A 70 -22.12 0.51 1.26
CA ALA A 70 -21.30 -0.05 0.20
C ALA A 70 -19.99 0.75 0.09
N ILE A 71 -18.86 0.06 0.19
CA ILE A 71 -17.54 0.62 -0.06
C ILE A 71 -17.17 0.23 -1.48
N GLU A 72 -17.16 1.21 -2.38
CA GLU A 72 -16.64 0.99 -3.71
C GLU A 72 -15.14 0.71 -3.61
N SER A 73 -14.67 -0.31 -4.31
CA SER A 73 -13.24 -0.58 -4.40
C SER A 73 -12.56 0.60 -5.09
N GLN A 74 -11.97 1.46 -4.29
CA GLN A 74 -11.11 2.49 -4.81
C GLN A 74 -9.87 1.81 -5.38
N ASN A 75 -9.58 2.03 -6.65
CA ASN A 75 -8.34 1.56 -7.24
C ASN A 75 -7.17 2.36 -6.66
N TRP A 76 -6.76 1.98 -5.45
CA TRP A 76 -5.65 2.60 -4.73
C TRP A 76 -4.36 2.60 -5.54
N ASN A 77 -4.17 1.60 -6.39
CA ASN A 77 -3.03 1.54 -7.29
C ASN A 77 -3.09 2.68 -8.32
N ALA A 78 -4.24 2.91 -8.96
CA ALA A 78 -4.40 3.99 -9.91
C ALA A 78 -4.27 5.38 -9.24
N LEU A 79 -4.85 5.55 -8.05
CA LEU A 79 -4.72 6.79 -7.28
C LEU A 79 -3.27 7.04 -6.85
N TRP A 80 -2.57 5.99 -6.44
CA TRP A 80 -1.18 6.07 -6.05
C TRP A 80 -0.27 6.31 -7.26
N GLU A 81 -0.52 5.67 -8.40
CA GLU A 81 0.19 5.93 -9.66
C GLU A 81 0.05 7.38 -10.12
N GLN A 82 -1.15 7.97 -9.98
CA GLN A 82 -1.38 9.38 -10.30
C GLN A 82 -0.61 10.35 -9.39
N ASN A 83 -0.37 9.97 -8.15
CA ASN A 83 0.36 10.78 -7.17
C ASN A 83 1.86 10.48 -7.13
N PHE A 84 2.32 9.44 -7.86
CA PHE A 84 3.74 9.12 -7.92
C PHE A 84 4.45 10.12 -8.82
N THR A 85 5.38 10.87 -8.25
CA THR A 85 6.16 11.87 -8.99
C THR A 85 7.56 11.35 -9.33
N PRO A 86 8.14 11.72 -10.48
CA PRO A 86 9.54 11.45 -10.75
C PRO A 86 10.43 12.07 -9.68
N VAL A 87 11.54 11.40 -9.37
CA VAL A 87 12.51 11.86 -8.38
C VAL A 87 13.76 12.34 -9.12
N ASP A 88 14.14 13.58 -8.86
CA ASP A 88 15.40 14.16 -9.25
C ASP A 88 16.45 13.91 -8.16
N VAL A 89 17.56 13.31 -8.53
CA VAL A 89 18.72 13.12 -7.64
C VAL A 89 19.85 14.01 -8.12
N ASP A 90 20.01 15.16 -7.49
CA ASP A 90 21.07 16.15 -7.69
C ASP A 90 21.22 16.63 -9.16
N GLY A 91 20.12 16.64 -9.94
CA GLY A 91 20.16 16.98 -11.36
C GLY A 91 20.91 15.97 -12.23
N ARG A 92 21.32 14.83 -11.69
CA ARG A 92 22.15 13.81 -12.35
C ARG A 92 21.38 12.55 -12.72
N ILE A 93 20.46 12.11 -11.85
CA ILE A 93 19.68 10.90 -12.06
C ILE A 93 18.20 11.23 -12.01
N LEU A 94 17.47 10.83 -13.04
CA LEU A 94 16.02 10.82 -13.03
C LEU A 94 15.52 9.41 -12.69
N ILE A 95 14.81 9.26 -11.57
CA ILE A 95 14.10 8.02 -11.24
C ILE A 95 12.63 8.24 -11.56
N ARG A 96 12.06 7.42 -12.44
CA ARG A 96 10.68 7.58 -12.87
C ARG A 96 9.96 6.23 -13.06
N ALA A 97 8.65 6.29 -13.09
CA ALA A 97 7.82 5.17 -13.52
C ALA A 97 7.75 5.05 -15.06
N PRO A 98 7.37 3.89 -15.61
CA PRO A 98 7.20 3.71 -17.06
C PRO A 98 6.14 4.64 -17.68
N PHE A 99 5.12 5.04 -16.91
CA PHE A 99 4.05 5.94 -17.36
C PHE A 99 4.44 7.44 -17.32
N HIS A 100 5.61 7.80 -16.79
CA HIS A 100 6.13 9.16 -16.88
C HIS A 100 6.95 9.36 -18.15
N ALA A 101 6.83 10.53 -18.75
CA ALA A 101 7.68 10.90 -19.87
C ALA A 101 9.16 10.99 -19.47
N SER A 102 10.05 10.61 -20.38
CA SER A 102 11.48 10.85 -20.23
C SER A 102 11.77 12.34 -20.24
N GLN A 103 12.73 12.78 -19.44
CA GLN A 103 13.15 14.17 -19.36
C GLN A 103 14.62 14.29 -19.76
N PRO A 104 14.95 15.21 -20.69
CA PRO A 104 16.34 15.44 -21.09
C PRO A 104 17.12 16.15 -19.98
N GLY A 105 18.45 16.01 -20.01
CA GLY A 105 19.34 16.75 -19.11
C GLY A 105 19.94 15.95 -17.96
N TYR A 106 19.49 14.71 -17.76
CA TYR A 106 20.05 13.81 -16.75
C TYR A 106 21.18 12.95 -17.31
N GLU A 107 22.21 12.67 -16.51
CA GLU A 107 23.28 11.73 -16.85
C GLU A 107 22.74 10.30 -16.94
N LEU A 108 21.80 9.97 -16.05
CA LEU A 108 21.18 8.64 -15.94
C LEU A 108 19.67 8.76 -15.80
N GLU A 109 18.97 7.84 -16.43
CA GLU A 109 17.55 7.63 -16.22
C GLU A 109 17.32 6.21 -15.70
N VAL A 110 16.60 6.09 -14.59
CA VAL A 110 16.22 4.82 -13.98
C VAL A 110 14.71 4.68 -14.04
N VAL A 111 14.24 3.68 -14.77
CA VAL A 111 12.81 3.38 -14.90
C VAL A 111 12.49 2.18 -14.04
N VAL A 112 11.64 2.39 -13.04
CA VAL A 112 11.18 1.34 -12.13
C VAL A 112 9.67 1.37 -12.04
N MET A 113 9.07 0.17 -11.98
CA MET A 113 7.65 0.09 -11.67
C MET A 113 7.47 0.36 -10.19
N PRO A 114 6.79 1.45 -9.82
CA PRO A 114 6.57 1.73 -8.42
C PRO A 114 5.68 0.63 -7.82
N ARG A 115 6.09 0.14 -6.66
CA ARG A 115 5.32 -0.80 -5.83
C ARG A 115 5.23 -0.20 -4.43
N MET A 116 4.29 -0.66 -3.62
CA MET A 116 4.24 -0.36 -2.18
C MET A 116 5.44 -1.03 -1.45
N ALA A 117 6.65 -0.82 -1.96
CA ALA A 117 7.91 -1.35 -1.44
C ALA A 117 8.93 -0.22 -1.38
N PHE A 118 9.91 -0.36 -0.52
CA PHE A 118 11.06 0.54 -0.46
C PHE A 118 11.80 0.60 -1.81
N GLY A 119 12.44 1.75 -2.09
CA GLY A 119 13.28 1.89 -3.27
C GLY A 119 12.66 2.68 -4.42
N SER A 120 11.52 3.35 -4.21
CA SER A 120 10.91 4.24 -5.24
C SER A 120 11.72 5.53 -5.51
N GLY A 121 12.81 5.74 -4.79
CA GLY A 121 13.64 6.95 -4.89
C GLY A 121 13.21 8.09 -3.96
N HIS A 122 12.00 8.09 -3.40
CA HIS A 122 11.49 9.18 -2.56
C HIS A 122 12.14 9.26 -1.17
N HIS A 123 12.80 8.20 -0.72
CA HIS A 123 13.48 8.22 0.57
C HIS A 123 14.86 8.87 0.43
N ALA A 124 15.18 9.81 1.32
CA ALA A 124 16.46 10.54 1.30
C ALA A 124 17.69 9.62 1.26
N THR A 125 17.66 8.49 1.94
CA THR A 125 18.76 7.51 1.92
C THR A 125 18.99 6.97 0.51
N THR A 126 17.93 6.65 -0.24
CA THR A 126 18.04 6.17 -1.63
C THR A 126 18.69 7.22 -2.52
N CYS A 127 18.28 8.50 -2.40
CA CYS A 127 18.89 9.61 -3.15
C CYS A 127 20.36 9.78 -2.81
N LEU A 128 20.70 9.80 -1.51
CA LEU A 128 22.10 9.97 -1.06
C LEU A 128 23.01 8.85 -1.56
N VAL A 129 22.56 7.60 -1.49
CA VAL A 129 23.34 6.47 -1.98
C VAL A 129 23.45 6.48 -3.51
N ALA A 130 22.35 6.79 -4.21
CA ALA A 130 22.36 6.92 -5.68
C ALA A 130 23.32 8.03 -6.15
N SER A 131 23.31 9.18 -5.48
CA SER A 131 24.27 10.27 -5.73
C SER A 131 25.71 9.83 -5.50
N ALA A 132 25.99 9.20 -4.36
CA ALA A 132 27.33 8.68 -4.05
C ALA A 132 27.82 7.64 -5.07
N LEU A 133 26.95 6.77 -5.58
CA LEU A 133 27.30 5.81 -6.65
C LEU A 133 27.74 6.51 -7.94
N CYS A 134 27.24 7.71 -8.20
CA CYS A 134 27.68 8.51 -9.36
C CYS A 134 29.12 9.00 -9.22
N ASP A 135 29.61 9.19 -8.01
CA ASP A 135 30.97 9.69 -7.75
C ASP A 135 32.01 8.55 -7.67
N LEU A 136 31.53 7.29 -7.62
CA LEU A 136 32.42 6.15 -7.56
C LEU A 136 32.82 5.64 -8.97
N SER A 137 34.05 5.14 -9.06
CA SER A 137 34.50 4.38 -10.24
C SER A 137 34.04 2.93 -10.11
N LEU A 138 32.94 2.59 -10.77
CA LEU A 138 32.31 1.27 -10.69
C LEU A 138 32.70 0.33 -11.83
N THR A 139 33.40 0.81 -12.85
CA THR A 139 33.78 0.01 -14.01
C THR A 139 34.51 -1.28 -13.61
N GLY A 140 33.95 -2.40 -14.00
CA GLY A 140 34.51 -3.73 -13.71
C GLY A 140 34.35 -4.19 -12.26
N LYS A 141 33.71 -3.41 -11.38
CA LYS A 141 33.44 -3.80 -9.99
C LYS A 141 32.26 -4.73 -9.88
N ARG A 142 32.22 -5.50 -8.79
CA ARG A 142 31.08 -6.30 -8.37
C ARG A 142 30.39 -5.61 -7.20
N GLY A 143 29.06 -5.58 -7.23
CA GLY A 143 28.23 -4.99 -6.18
C GLY A 143 27.27 -6.01 -5.57
N LEU A 144 26.81 -5.71 -4.37
CA LEU A 144 25.70 -6.40 -3.70
C LEU A 144 24.76 -5.33 -3.13
N ASP A 145 23.49 -5.39 -3.52
CA ASP A 145 22.42 -4.53 -3.01
C ASP A 145 21.51 -5.36 -2.09
N MET A 146 21.88 -5.40 -0.82
CA MET A 146 21.15 -6.17 0.18
C MET A 146 19.86 -5.44 0.59
N GLY A 147 18.72 -6.06 0.35
CA GLY A 147 17.42 -5.42 0.57
C GLY A 147 17.05 -4.42 -0.52
N CYS A 148 17.36 -4.74 -1.77
CA CYS A 148 17.29 -3.87 -2.95
C CYS A 148 15.93 -3.18 -3.20
N GLY A 149 14.82 -3.71 -2.66
CA GLY A 149 13.47 -3.18 -2.91
C GLY A 149 13.10 -3.21 -4.39
N THR A 150 12.98 -2.04 -5.02
CA THR A 150 12.74 -1.92 -6.47
C THR A 150 14.00 -2.11 -7.31
N GLY A 151 15.17 -2.25 -6.70
CA GLY A 151 16.46 -2.40 -7.36
C GLY A 151 17.06 -1.10 -7.90
N VAL A 152 16.56 0.06 -7.49
CA VAL A 152 17.05 1.37 -8.00
C VAL A 152 18.56 1.50 -7.87
N LEU A 153 19.13 1.17 -6.70
CA LEU A 153 20.57 1.33 -6.47
C LEU A 153 21.40 0.36 -7.29
N ALA A 154 20.93 -0.89 -7.41
CA ALA A 154 21.55 -1.88 -8.28
C ALA A 154 21.54 -1.44 -9.76
N ILE A 155 20.42 -0.85 -10.23
CA ILE A 155 20.30 -0.30 -11.60
C ILE A 155 21.27 0.87 -11.81
N VAL A 156 21.36 1.79 -10.83
CA VAL A 156 22.32 2.91 -10.90
C VAL A 156 23.75 2.37 -11.00
N ALA A 157 24.14 1.43 -10.12
CA ALA A 157 25.45 0.81 -10.13
C ALA A 157 25.77 0.15 -11.47
N ALA A 158 24.84 -0.61 -12.03
CA ALA A 158 25.00 -1.26 -13.34
C ALA A 158 25.17 -0.23 -14.46
N LYS A 159 24.36 0.83 -14.48
CA LYS A 159 24.46 1.93 -15.46
C LYS A 159 25.76 2.74 -15.32
N ARG A 160 26.36 2.76 -14.13
CA ARG A 160 27.68 3.35 -13.85
C ARG A 160 28.85 2.43 -14.19
N GLY A 161 28.59 1.24 -14.78
CA GLY A 161 29.61 0.36 -15.33
C GLY A 161 30.03 -0.78 -14.39
N ALA A 162 29.28 -1.06 -13.34
CA ALA A 162 29.53 -2.27 -12.54
C ALA A 162 29.41 -3.53 -13.43
N ALA A 163 30.35 -4.47 -13.26
CA ALA A 163 30.37 -5.70 -14.06
C ALA A 163 29.23 -6.64 -13.68
N THR A 164 28.91 -6.71 -12.39
CA THR A 164 27.77 -7.47 -11.87
C THR A 164 27.24 -6.76 -10.63
N VAL A 165 25.92 -6.83 -10.43
CA VAL A 165 25.28 -6.41 -9.20
C VAL A 165 24.27 -7.48 -8.82
N ASP A 166 24.47 -8.09 -7.66
CA ASP A 166 23.53 -9.01 -7.04
C ASP A 166 22.54 -8.21 -6.19
N ALA A 167 21.18 -8.45 -6.34
CA ALA A 167 20.13 -7.65 -5.71
C ALA A 167 18.92 -8.50 -5.31
#